data_05a0e8285ca67ba71102b5fb5c90b679
#
_entry.id   05a0e8285ca67ba71102b5fb5c90b679
#
_cell.length_a   1.000
_cell.length_b   1.000
_cell.length_c   1.000
_cell.angle_alpha   90.00
_cell.angle_beta   90.00
_cell.angle_gamma   90.00
#
_symmetry.space_group_name_H-M   'P 1'
#
loop_
_entity.id
_entity.type
_entity.pdbx_description
1 polymer ?
#
loop_
_entity_poly.entity_id
_entity_poly.type
_entity_poly.pdbx_seq_one_letter_code
_entity_poly.pdbx_strand_id
1 'polypeptide(L)'
;FNMSLGFIPVIISILLCEFITQDTAIYIGTVIGIVGVYLSYHRKGILLPNFILYISAGILILLSLAALIPGDYVPEGALPLTLEVSILIPMLILYMHKKRFINHFLKQIGSCNKRLYAQGAEAAVVSARIALIFGILHFIIISIVIICQNPLSSTSKLTLYKVLPPIVFVMSILFNQIAIRFFNHLMSHTEYVPIVNTKGDVIGKTPAVEAINYKNAYINPVIRIAISTHGMLFLCDRPSTAILDKNKTD
;
A
#
# COMPACT_ATOMS: atom_id res chain seq x y z
N PHE A 1 7.85 3.96 -0.75
CA PHE A 1 7.91 2.74 0.09
C PHE A 1 6.98 1.66 -0.46
N ASN A 2 7.51 0.44 -0.68
CA ASN A 2 6.72 -0.67 -1.24
C ASN A 2 5.94 -1.40 -0.14
N MET A 3 4.66 -1.08 0.00
CA MET A 3 3.78 -1.72 1.00
C MET A 3 3.57 -3.22 0.75
N SER A 4 3.65 -3.67 -0.51
CA SER A 4 3.48 -5.10 -0.86
C SER A 4 4.59 -6.00 -0.27
N LEU A 5 5.72 -5.42 0.21
CA LEU A 5 6.72 -6.18 0.98
C LEU A 5 6.12 -6.79 2.26
N GLY A 6 4.97 -6.29 2.71
CA GLY A 6 4.20 -6.91 3.79
C GLY A 6 3.69 -8.33 3.50
N PHE A 7 3.72 -8.79 2.25
CA PHE A 7 3.40 -10.19 1.90
C PHE A 7 4.54 -11.17 2.13
N ILE A 8 5.76 -10.69 2.43
CA ILE A 8 6.94 -11.56 2.62
C ILE A 8 6.71 -12.70 3.63
N PRO A 9 6.12 -12.47 4.83
CA PRO A 9 5.87 -13.55 5.79
C PRO A 9 4.97 -14.65 5.21
N VAL A 10 3.99 -14.27 4.41
CA VAL A 10 3.07 -15.21 3.75
C VAL A 10 3.76 -16.00 2.66
N ILE A 11 4.55 -15.35 1.81
CA ILE A 11 5.34 -16.01 0.76
C ILE A 11 6.29 -17.03 1.39
N ILE A 12 6.96 -16.68 2.48
CA ILE A 12 7.85 -17.60 3.21
C ILE A 12 7.06 -18.79 3.76
N SER A 13 5.89 -18.58 4.38
CA SER A 13 5.03 -19.67 4.85
C SER A 13 4.66 -20.62 3.72
N ILE A 14 4.23 -20.07 2.56
CA ILE A 14 3.85 -20.89 1.41
C ILE A 14 5.03 -21.71 0.88
N LEU A 15 6.22 -21.09 0.77
CA LEU A 15 7.40 -21.79 0.29
C LEU A 15 7.89 -22.87 1.27
N LEU A 16 7.81 -22.61 2.56
CA LEU A 16 8.22 -23.56 3.58
C LEU A 16 7.30 -24.79 3.65
N CYS A 17 6.02 -24.66 3.34
CA CYS A 17 5.08 -25.79 3.41
C CYS A 17 5.39 -26.91 2.39
N GLU A 18 6.29 -26.67 1.42
CA GLU A 18 6.80 -27.73 0.54
C GLU A 18 7.92 -28.57 1.18
N PHE A 19 8.55 -28.07 2.24
CA PHE A 19 9.68 -28.72 2.91
C PHE A 19 9.36 -29.23 4.31
N ILE A 20 8.40 -28.63 4.98
CA ILE A 20 8.00 -28.91 6.36
C ILE A 20 6.49 -29.04 6.47
N THR A 21 5.99 -29.46 7.63
CA THR A 21 4.54 -29.54 7.89
C THR A 21 3.87 -28.18 7.77
N GLN A 22 2.60 -28.14 7.34
CA GLN A 22 1.84 -26.91 7.14
C GLN A 22 1.77 -26.05 8.40
N ASP A 23 1.52 -26.67 9.57
CA ASP A 23 1.46 -25.96 10.85
C ASP A 23 2.79 -25.29 11.19
N THR A 24 3.89 -26.01 11.04
CA THR A 24 5.24 -25.46 11.28
C THR A 24 5.54 -24.29 10.34
N ALA A 25 5.15 -24.40 9.07
CA ALA A 25 5.31 -23.32 8.10
C ALA A 25 4.49 -22.07 8.48
N ILE A 26 3.24 -22.23 8.98
CA ILE A 26 2.40 -21.15 9.50
C ILE A 26 3.07 -20.51 10.73
N TYR A 27 3.56 -21.30 11.70
CA TYR A 27 4.23 -20.76 12.88
C TYR A 27 5.47 -19.95 12.55
N ILE A 28 6.33 -20.44 11.65
CA ILE A 28 7.52 -19.71 11.22
C ILE A 28 7.12 -18.40 10.54
N GLY A 29 6.16 -18.42 9.61
CA GLY A 29 5.65 -17.21 8.97
C GLY A 29 5.04 -16.22 9.96
N THR A 30 4.34 -16.73 10.97
CA THR A 30 3.78 -15.90 12.05
C THR A 30 4.88 -15.19 12.84
N VAL A 31 5.93 -15.91 13.23
CA VAL A 31 7.08 -15.33 13.92
C VAL A 31 7.75 -14.25 13.07
N ILE A 32 7.97 -14.52 11.78
CA ILE A 32 8.54 -13.54 10.84
C ILE A 32 7.63 -12.31 10.72
N GLY A 33 6.31 -12.52 10.65
CA GLY A 33 5.32 -11.44 10.62
C GLY A 33 5.38 -10.57 11.86
N ILE A 34 5.37 -11.17 13.05
CA ILE A 34 5.44 -10.46 14.35
C ILE A 34 6.75 -9.68 14.45
N VAL A 35 7.88 -10.30 14.13
CA VAL A 35 9.20 -9.63 14.12
C VAL A 35 9.20 -8.47 13.13
N GLY A 36 8.64 -8.65 11.94
CA GLY A 36 8.51 -7.59 10.94
C GLY A 36 7.67 -6.39 11.45
N VAL A 37 6.54 -6.65 12.10
CA VAL A 37 5.70 -5.63 12.73
C VAL A 37 6.47 -4.91 13.85
N TYR A 38 7.14 -5.65 14.72
CA TYR A 38 7.95 -5.09 15.81
C TYR A 38 9.07 -4.19 15.29
N LEU A 39 9.82 -4.64 14.28
CA LEU A 39 10.88 -3.85 13.65
C LEU A 39 10.32 -2.60 12.95
N SER A 40 9.14 -2.71 12.31
CA SER A 40 8.46 -1.58 11.70
C SER A 40 8.05 -0.52 12.72
N TYR A 41 7.69 -0.94 13.94
CA TYR A 41 7.28 -0.04 15.02
C TYR A 41 8.48 0.60 15.76
N HIS A 42 9.55 -0.18 15.98
CA HIS A 42 10.70 0.23 16.82
C HIS A 42 11.75 1.06 16.08
N ARG A 43 11.79 1.06 14.76
CA ARG A 43 12.72 1.92 14.02
C ARG A 43 12.40 3.39 14.26
N LYS A 44 13.23 4.04 15.06
CA LYS A 44 13.27 5.49 15.28
C LYS A 44 13.68 6.18 13.96
N GLY A 45 12.74 6.37 13.09
CA GLY A 45 12.93 7.06 11.81
C GLY A 45 11.56 7.20 11.15
N ILE A 46 11.46 8.11 10.17
CA ILE A 46 10.25 8.37 9.42
C ILE A 46 9.90 7.12 8.58
N LEU A 47 9.41 6.07 9.23
CA LEU A 47 8.93 4.88 8.53
C LEU A 47 7.40 4.93 8.42
N LEU A 48 6.93 4.80 7.18
CA LEU A 48 5.51 4.63 6.90
C LEU A 48 5.02 3.31 7.50
N PRO A 49 3.88 3.31 8.23
CA PRO A 49 3.32 2.07 8.76
C PRO A 49 2.94 1.14 7.61
N ASN A 50 3.42 -0.10 7.66
CA ASN A 50 3.10 -1.08 6.62
C ASN A 50 1.79 -1.83 6.97
N PHE A 51 0.66 -1.28 6.54
CA PHE A 51 -0.67 -1.86 6.80
C PHE A 51 -0.83 -3.26 6.18
N ILE A 52 -0.18 -3.53 5.05
CA ILE A 52 -0.20 -4.85 4.41
C ILE A 52 0.49 -5.88 5.30
N LEU A 53 1.63 -5.51 5.91
CA LEU A 53 2.32 -6.38 6.88
C LEU A 53 1.45 -6.68 8.11
N TYR A 54 0.72 -5.67 8.61
CA TYR A 54 -0.17 -5.86 9.76
C TYR A 54 -1.31 -6.83 9.44
N ILE A 55 -1.90 -6.72 8.25
CA ILE A 55 -2.95 -7.64 7.78
C ILE A 55 -2.36 -9.05 7.60
N SER A 56 -1.21 -9.18 6.93
CA SER A 56 -0.55 -10.47 6.70
C SER A 56 -0.19 -11.17 8.01
N ALA A 57 0.42 -10.44 8.95
CA ALA A 57 0.75 -10.98 10.28
C ALA A 57 -0.52 -11.37 11.05
N GLY A 58 -1.57 -10.55 10.99
CA GLY A 58 -2.86 -10.84 11.63
C GLY A 58 -3.50 -12.13 11.11
N ILE A 59 -3.50 -12.36 9.80
CA ILE A 59 -4.02 -13.59 9.19
C ILE A 59 -3.17 -14.80 9.62
N LEU A 60 -1.84 -14.69 9.61
CA LEU A 60 -0.96 -15.77 10.05
C LEU A 60 -1.15 -16.10 11.53
N ILE A 61 -1.36 -15.10 12.41
CA ILE A 61 -1.70 -15.31 13.81
C ILE A 61 -3.03 -16.06 13.93
N LEU A 62 -4.07 -15.66 13.21
CA LEU A 62 -5.37 -16.34 13.22
C LEU A 62 -5.26 -17.80 12.78
N LEU A 63 -4.50 -18.07 11.72
CA LEU A 63 -4.24 -19.43 11.25
C LEU A 63 -3.42 -20.24 12.25
N SER A 64 -2.41 -19.63 12.90
CA SER A 64 -1.64 -20.26 13.97
C SER A 64 -2.51 -20.64 15.16
N LEU A 65 -3.47 -19.81 15.54
CA LEU A 65 -4.43 -20.11 16.60
C LEU A 65 -5.41 -21.21 16.17
N ALA A 66 -5.85 -21.22 14.91
CA ALA A 66 -6.70 -22.28 14.38
C ALA A 66 -5.97 -23.63 14.39
N ALA A 67 -4.67 -23.67 14.04
CA ALA A 67 -3.84 -24.87 14.07
C ALA A 67 -3.64 -25.48 15.49
N LEU A 68 -3.93 -24.72 16.58
CA LEU A 68 -3.92 -25.25 17.93
C LEU A 68 -5.18 -26.05 18.28
N ILE A 69 -6.26 -25.89 17.51
CA ILE A 69 -7.51 -26.60 17.75
C ILE A 69 -7.42 -27.97 17.04
N PRO A 70 -7.72 -29.09 17.71
CA PRO A 70 -7.68 -30.41 17.07
C PRO A 70 -8.67 -30.49 15.90
N GLY A 71 -8.19 -30.79 14.71
CA GLY A 71 -9.01 -30.96 13.49
C GLY A 71 -8.23 -30.52 12.24
N ASP A 72 -8.50 -31.15 11.10
CA ASP A 72 -7.90 -30.81 9.81
C ASP A 72 -8.65 -29.62 9.18
N TYR A 73 -8.34 -28.40 9.64
CA TYR A 73 -8.99 -27.16 9.14
C TYR A 73 -8.54 -26.74 7.74
N VAL A 74 -7.34 -27.14 7.35
CA VAL A 74 -6.79 -26.86 6.03
C VAL A 74 -6.42 -28.19 5.37
N PRO A 75 -7.07 -28.56 4.27
CA PRO A 75 -6.73 -29.79 3.53
C PRO A 75 -5.25 -29.81 3.16
N GLU A 76 -4.64 -30.98 3.21
CA GLU A 76 -3.24 -31.14 2.80
C GLU A 76 -2.99 -30.58 1.38
N GLY A 77 -1.99 -29.72 1.26
CA GLY A 77 -1.64 -29.06 0.00
C GLY A 77 -2.53 -27.90 -0.42
N ALA A 78 -3.56 -27.52 0.36
CA ALA A 78 -4.42 -26.37 0.07
C ALA A 78 -3.97 -25.08 0.78
N LEU A 79 -2.94 -25.13 1.64
CA LEU A 79 -2.47 -23.98 2.41
C LEU A 79 -2.14 -22.75 1.54
N PRO A 80 -1.43 -22.88 0.40
CA PRO A 80 -1.10 -21.71 -0.42
C PRO A 80 -2.35 -20.96 -0.92
N LEU A 81 -3.34 -21.70 -1.42
CA LEU A 81 -4.62 -21.13 -1.88
C LEU A 81 -5.43 -20.55 -0.70
N THR A 82 -5.45 -21.24 0.43
CA THR A 82 -6.14 -20.76 1.65
C THR A 82 -5.54 -19.45 2.13
N LEU A 83 -4.22 -19.31 2.15
CA LEU A 83 -3.52 -18.07 2.49
C LEU A 83 -3.84 -16.95 1.48
N GLU A 84 -3.85 -17.26 0.19
CA GLU A 84 -4.21 -16.29 -0.85
C GLU A 84 -5.62 -15.74 -0.62
N VAL A 85 -6.63 -16.61 -0.49
CA VAL A 85 -8.03 -16.21 -0.24
C VAL A 85 -8.13 -15.40 1.05
N SER A 86 -7.52 -15.88 2.15
CA SER A 86 -7.57 -15.23 3.46
C SER A 86 -7.00 -13.82 3.45
N ILE A 87 -6.00 -13.54 2.61
CA ILE A 87 -5.40 -12.21 2.46
C ILE A 87 -6.20 -11.34 1.49
N LEU A 88 -6.70 -11.90 0.39
CA LEU A 88 -7.45 -11.11 -0.60
C LEU A 88 -8.76 -10.56 -0.05
N ILE A 89 -9.42 -11.26 0.90
CA ILE A 89 -10.65 -10.78 1.53
C ILE A 89 -10.44 -9.43 2.25
N PRO A 90 -9.52 -9.27 3.22
CA PRO A 90 -9.27 -7.98 3.84
C PRO A 90 -8.73 -6.93 2.87
N MET A 91 -7.98 -7.32 1.83
CA MET A 91 -7.57 -6.39 0.76
C MET A 91 -8.77 -5.85 -0.01
N LEU A 92 -9.76 -6.69 -0.29
CA LEU A 92 -11.02 -6.28 -0.92
C LEU A 92 -11.79 -5.29 -0.03
N ILE A 93 -11.91 -5.59 1.27
CA ILE A 93 -12.57 -4.70 2.23
C ILE A 93 -11.85 -3.35 2.30
N LEU A 94 -10.52 -3.36 2.38
CA LEU A 94 -9.69 -2.16 2.38
C LEU A 94 -9.92 -1.32 1.11
N TYR A 95 -9.95 -1.95 -0.04
CA TYR A 95 -10.15 -1.27 -1.33
C TYR A 95 -11.57 -0.69 -1.47
N MET A 96 -12.60 -1.43 -1.06
CA MET A 96 -13.99 -0.97 -1.07
C MET A 96 -14.18 0.25 -0.16
N HIS A 97 -13.55 0.26 1.01
CA HIS A 97 -13.66 1.32 2.01
C HIS A 97 -12.52 2.35 1.96
N LYS A 98 -11.76 2.42 0.84
CA LYS A 98 -10.54 3.25 0.69
C LYS A 98 -10.72 4.70 1.12
N LYS A 99 -11.82 5.36 0.71
CA LYS A 99 -12.10 6.75 1.09
C LYS A 99 -12.26 6.92 2.61
N ARG A 100 -12.99 6.00 3.25
CA ARG A 100 -13.21 6.02 4.69
C ARG A 100 -11.91 5.73 5.45
N PHE A 101 -11.12 4.78 4.97
CA PHE A 101 -9.84 4.40 5.54
C PHE A 101 -8.83 5.54 5.48
N ILE A 102 -8.62 6.16 4.32
CA ILE A 102 -7.70 7.31 4.14
C ILE A 102 -8.17 8.50 4.98
N ASN A 103 -9.47 8.84 4.93
CA ASN A 103 -10.03 9.97 5.67
C ASN A 103 -9.93 9.80 7.19
N HIS A 104 -9.93 8.56 7.70
CA HIS A 104 -9.73 8.31 9.13
C HIS A 104 -8.39 8.86 9.60
N PHE A 105 -7.32 8.61 8.83
CA PHE A 105 -5.99 9.13 9.17
C PHE A 105 -5.82 10.62 8.88
N LEU A 106 -6.54 11.16 7.87
CA LEU A 106 -6.51 12.59 7.56
C LEU A 106 -7.23 13.45 8.61
N LYS A 107 -8.33 12.97 9.18
CA LYS A 107 -9.15 13.72 10.14
C LYS A 107 -8.49 13.88 11.52
N GLN A 108 -7.57 13.03 11.89
CA GLN A 108 -6.89 13.11 13.18
C GLN A 108 -5.80 14.19 13.25
N ILE A 109 -5.97 15.35 12.63
CA ILE A 109 -5.00 16.42 12.40
C ILE A 109 -4.50 17.04 13.72
N GLY A 110 -3.19 17.07 13.94
CA GLY A 110 -2.53 17.74 15.09
C GLY A 110 -1.03 17.46 15.28
N SER A 111 -0.42 16.51 14.55
CA SER A 111 1.02 16.23 14.70
C SER A 111 1.66 15.80 13.37
N CYS A 112 2.98 16.05 13.25
CA CYS A 112 3.80 15.72 12.08
C CYS A 112 3.69 14.24 11.62
N ASN A 113 3.45 13.32 12.55
CA ASN A 113 3.35 11.89 12.27
C ASN A 113 2.11 11.49 11.44
N LYS A 114 1.08 12.30 11.41
CA LYS A 114 -0.21 11.95 10.77
C LYS A 114 -0.16 11.93 9.25
N ARG A 115 0.69 12.77 8.67
CA ARG A 115 0.94 12.74 7.23
C ARG A 115 1.48 11.38 6.78
N LEU A 116 2.40 10.81 7.57
CA LEU A 116 3.00 9.51 7.28
C LEU A 116 1.96 8.39 7.32
N TYR A 117 1.02 8.43 8.26
CA TYR A 117 -0.08 7.46 8.32
C TYR A 117 -1.03 7.59 7.12
N ALA A 118 -1.36 8.80 6.70
CA ALA A 118 -2.19 9.03 5.51
C ALA A 118 -1.50 8.53 4.23
N GLN A 119 -0.23 8.84 4.05
CA GLN A 119 0.58 8.34 2.92
C GLN A 119 0.70 6.81 2.96
N GLY A 120 0.89 6.23 4.16
CA GLY A 120 0.88 4.79 4.36
C GLY A 120 -0.46 4.15 3.98
N ALA A 121 -1.58 4.79 4.35
CA ALA A 121 -2.91 4.32 3.99
C ALA A 121 -3.16 4.36 2.47
N GLU A 122 -2.73 5.41 1.79
CA GLU A 122 -2.81 5.50 0.32
C GLU A 122 -1.95 4.44 -0.36
N ALA A 123 -0.70 4.28 0.06
CA ALA A 123 0.19 3.26 -0.47
C ALA A 123 -0.34 1.83 -0.23
N ALA A 124 -0.99 1.59 0.91
CA ALA A 124 -1.64 0.31 1.22
C ALA A 124 -2.83 0.04 0.28
N VAL A 125 -3.65 1.05 -0.02
CA VAL A 125 -4.77 0.93 -0.97
C VAL A 125 -4.28 0.61 -2.38
N VAL A 126 -3.17 1.24 -2.83
CA VAL A 126 -2.56 0.94 -4.14
C VAL A 126 -2.03 -0.50 -4.17
N SER A 127 -1.32 -0.92 -3.13
CA SER A 127 -0.81 -2.28 -3.01
C SER A 127 -1.92 -3.32 -2.97
N ALA A 128 -2.99 -3.05 -2.22
CA ALA A 128 -4.18 -3.91 -2.18
C ALA A 128 -4.86 -4.03 -3.55
N ARG A 129 -4.97 -2.92 -4.30
CA ARG A 129 -5.51 -2.94 -5.67
C ARG A 129 -4.69 -3.83 -6.60
N ILE A 130 -3.37 -3.74 -6.55
CA ILE A 130 -2.48 -4.57 -7.37
C ILE A 130 -2.65 -6.05 -7.01
N ALA A 131 -2.63 -6.39 -5.71
CA ALA A 131 -2.82 -7.75 -5.25
C ALA A 131 -4.19 -8.33 -5.67
N LEU A 132 -5.26 -7.53 -5.58
CA LEU A 132 -6.60 -7.92 -6.04
C LEU A 132 -6.64 -8.19 -7.56
N ILE A 133 -5.96 -7.39 -8.36
CA ILE A 133 -5.92 -7.61 -9.82
C ILE A 133 -5.29 -8.98 -10.13
N PHE A 134 -4.14 -9.30 -9.52
CA PHE A 134 -3.49 -10.60 -9.74
C PHE A 134 -4.28 -11.75 -9.13
N GLY A 135 -4.87 -11.58 -7.95
CA GLY A 135 -5.72 -12.60 -7.33
C GLY A 135 -6.97 -12.89 -8.16
N ILE A 136 -7.68 -11.87 -8.65
CA ILE A 136 -8.84 -12.05 -9.53
C ILE A 136 -8.43 -12.75 -10.82
N LEU A 137 -7.29 -12.37 -11.42
CA LEU A 137 -6.76 -13.04 -12.61
C LEU A 137 -6.50 -14.52 -12.33
N HIS A 138 -5.91 -14.85 -11.19
CA HIS A 138 -5.69 -16.24 -10.77
C HIS A 138 -7.02 -17.01 -10.62
N PHE A 139 -8.04 -16.45 -9.98
CA PHE A 139 -9.35 -17.11 -9.85
C PHE A 139 -10.06 -17.27 -11.19
N ILE A 140 -9.88 -16.34 -12.13
CA ILE A 140 -10.38 -16.52 -13.52
C ILE A 140 -9.68 -17.71 -14.16
N ILE A 141 -8.37 -17.84 -14.01
CA ILE A 141 -7.61 -18.98 -14.55
C ILE A 141 -8.11 -20.30 -13.93
N ILE A 142 -8.28 -20.36 -12.60
CA ILE A 142 -8.85 -21.53 -11.91
C ILE A 142 -10.20 -21.89 -12.53
N SER A 143 -11.10 -20.92 -12.70
CA SER A 143 -12.44 -21.12 -13.22
C SER A 143 -12.43 -21.68 -14.65
N ILE A 144 -11.59 -21.11 -15.52
CA ILE A 144 -11.44 -21.57 -16.91
C ILE A 144 -10.92 -23.01 -16.94
N VAL A 145 -9.89 -23.32 -16.14
CA VAL A 145 -9.30 -24.67 -16.14
C VAL A 145 -10.29 -25.71 -15.59
N ILE A 146 -11.07 -25.38 -14.56
CA ILE A 146 -12.12 -26.27 -14.03
C ILE A 146 -13.18 -26.55 -15.09
N ILE A 147 -13.58 -25.53 -15.86
CA ILE A 147 -14.58 -25.70 -16.93
C ILE A 147 -14.04 -26.55 -18.08
N CYS A 148 -12.75 -26.33 -18.46
CA CYS A 148 -12.14 -27.03 -19.60
C CYS A 148 -11.65 -28.44 -19.25
N GLN A 149 -11.28 -28.68 -17.98
CA GLN A 149 -10.71 -29.97 -17.52
C GLN A 149 -11.53 -30.51 -16.35
N ASN A 150 -12.43 -31.42 -16.60
CA ASN A 150 -13.17 -32.12 -15.55
C ASN A 150 -13.08 -33.64 -15.78
N PRO A 151 -12.35 -34.40 -14.95
CA PRO A 151 -11.61 -34.04 -13.75
C PRO A 151 -10.25 -33.37 -14.02
N LEU A 152 -9.84 -32.48 -13.09
CA LEU A 152 -8.54 -31.81 -13.14
C LEU A 152 -7.37 -32.81 -13.04
N SER A 153 -6.38 -32.66 -13.93
CA SER A 153 -5.14 -33.44 -13.85
C SER A 153 -4.34 -33.10 -12.60
N SER A 154 -3.50 -34.03 -12.13
CA SER A 154 -2.62 -33.79 -10.96
C SER A 154 -1.68 -32.59 -11.16
N THR A 155 -1.17 -32.41 -12.38
CA THR A 155 -0.32 -31.27 -12.74
C THR A 155 -1.08 -29.96 -12.67
N SER A 156 -2.32 -29.91 -13.19
CA SER A 156 -3.16 -28.72 -13.11
C SER A 156 -3.47 -28.32 -11.65
N LYS A 157 -3.78 -29.32 -10.80
CA LYS A 157 -4.02 -29.07 -9.37
C LYS A 157 -2.78 -28.49 -8.68
N LEU A 158 -1.59 -29.08 -8.91
CA LEU A 158 -0.36 -28.60 -8.35
C LEU A 158 -0.05 -27.17 -8.79
N THR A 159 -0.18 -26.87 -10.08
CA THR A 159 0.09 -25.53 -10.62
C THR A 159 -0.88 -24.49 -10.05
N LEU A 160 -2.19 -24.76 -10.09
CA LEU A 160 -3.23 -23.82 -9.68
C LEU A 160 -3.23 -23.58 -8.17
N TYR A 161 -3.07 -24.62 -7.36
CA TYR A 161 -3.29 -24.49 -5.91
C TYR A 161 -2.01 -24.29 -5.11
N LYS A 162 -0.84 -24.66 -5.64
CA LYS A 162 0.43 -24.54 -4.95
C LYS A 162 1.38 -23.52 -5.56
N VAL A 163 1.53 -23.50 -6.89
CA VAL A 163 2.53 -22.68 -7.57
C VAL A 163 2.04 -21.26 -7.83
N LEU A 164 0.80 -21.09 -8.29
CA LEU A 164 0.27 -19.77 -8.64
C LEU A 164 0.06 -18.84 -7.45
N PRO A 165 -0.43 -19.26 -6.26
CA PRO A 165 -0.61 -18.35 -5.13
C PRO A 165 0.64 -17.56 -4.72
N PRO A 166 1.82 -18.18 -4.52
CA PRO A 166 3.02 -17.40 -4.20
C PRO A 166 3.42 -16.48 -5.36
N ILE A 167 3.19 -16.87 -6.62
CA ILE A 167 3.47 -16.02 -7.78
C ILE A 167 2.59 -14.77 -7.76
N VAL A 168 1.31 -14.86 -7.39
CA VAL A 168 0.40 -13.71 -7.23
C VAL A 168 1.00 -12.67 -6.28
N PHE A 169 1.52 -13.08 -5.12
CA PHE A 169 2.14 -12.17 -4.16
C PHE A 169 3.46 -11.59 -4.67
N VAL A 170 4.33 -12.41 -5.27
CA VAL A 170 5.61 -11.95 -5.85
C VAL A 170 5.35 -10.94 -6.96
N MET A 171 4.41 -11.21 -7.87
CA MET A 171 4.03 -10.28 -8.93
C MET A 171 3.45 -8.99 -8.35
N SER A 172 2.66 -9.06 -7.28
CA SER A 172 2.15 -7.88 -6.58
C SER A 172 3.27 -7.00 -6.03
N ILE A 173 4.34 -7.59 -5.48
CA ILE A 173 5.52 -6.86 -5.01
C ILE A 173 6.25 -6.20 -6.19
N LEU A 174 6.50 -6.94 -7.26
CA LEU A 174 7.23 -6.45 -8.43
C LEU A 174 6.48 -5.30 -9.12
N PHE A 175 5.19 -5.48 -9.41
CA PHE A 175 4.40 -4.44 -10.06
C PHE A 175 4.20 -3.20 -9.18
N ASN A 176 4.07 -3.36 -7.87
CA ASN A 176 4.04 -2.23 -6.97
C ASN A 176 5.38 -1.48 -6.98
N GLN A 177 6.50 -2.18 -7.06
CA GLN A 177 7.83 -1.56 -7.16
C GLN A 177 8.01 -0.80 -8.48
N ILE A 178 7.54 -1.38 -9.60
CA ILE A 178 7.54 -0.73 -10.92
C ILE A 178 6.68 0.54 -10.88
N ALA A 179 5.47 0.45 -10.32
CA ALA A 179 4.58 1.59 -10.19
C ALA A 179 5.23 2.73 -9.37
N ILE A 180 5.86 2.41 -8.24
CA ILE A 180 6.56 3.41 -7.41
C ILE A 180 7.70 4.07 -8.20
N ARG A 181 8.51 3.31 -8.94
CA ARG A 181 9.58 3.87 -9.77
C ARG A 181 9.03 4.78 -10.85
N PHE A 182 7.97 4.36 -11.53
CA PHE A 182 7.31 5.15 -12.57
C PHE A 182 6.75 6.46 -12.02
N PHE A 183 6.03 6.41 -10.89
CA PHE A 183 5.51 7.62 -10.24
C PHE A 183 6.62 8.53 -9.74
N ASN A 184 7.69 7.99 -9.16
CA ASN A 184 8.84 8.80 -8.75
C ASN A 184 9.51 9.51 -9.93
N HIS A 185 9.59 8.84 -11.08
CA HIS A 185 10.13 9.46 -12.31
C HIS A 185 9.21 10.59 -12.81
N LEU A 186 7.90 10.37 -12.86
CA LEU A 186 6.93 11.41 -13.20
C LEU A 186 6.99 12.60 -12.23
N MET A 187 7.11 12.32 -10.93
CA MET A 187 7.17 13.33 -9.88
C MET A 187 8.50 14.09 -9.86
N SER A 188 9.57 13.55 -10.42
CA SER A 188 10.87 14.27 -10.53
C SER A 188 10.78 15.53 -11.39
N HIS A 189 9.79 15.62 -12.26
CA HIS A 189 9.49 16.80 -13.08
C HIS A 189 8.42 17.73 -12.44
N THR A 190 8.01 17.46 -11.20
CA THR A 190 6.92 18.21 -10.55
C THR A 190 7.51 19.40 -9.80
N GLU A 191 6.86 20.54 -9.88
CA GLU A 191 7.17 21.72 -9.06
C GLU A 191 6.99 21.41 -7.57
N TYR A 192 7.97 21.79 -6.76
CA TYR A 192 7.93 21.65 -5.30
C TYR A 192 7.64 22.99 -4.65
N VAL A 193 6.75 22.96 -3.66
CA VAL A 193 6.43 24.13 -2.84
C VAL A 193 7.05 23.94 -1.45
N PRO A 194 7.74 24.97 -0.90
CA PRO A 194 8.31 24.87 0.44
C PRO A 194 7.21 24.77 1.50
N ILE A 195 7.49 23.98 2.55
CA ILE A 195 6.67 23.91 3.75
C ILE A 195 7.36 24.77 4.80
N VAL A 196 6.60 25.65 5.44
CA VAL A 196 7.12 26.52 6.48
C VAL A 196 6.45 26.24 7.83
N ASN A 197 7.15 26.57 8.92
CA ASN A 197 6.58 26.60 10.27
C ASN A 197 5.77 27.91 10.47
N THR A 198 5.17 28.07 11.65
CA THR A 198 4.43 29.28 12.00
C THR A 198 5.31 30.54 12.11
N LYS A 199 6.63 30.38 12.14
CA LYS A 199 7.61 31.48 12.14
C LYS A 199 8.08 31.86 10.74
N GLY A 200 7.70 31.08 9.70
CA GLY A 200 8.12 31.30 8.33
C GLY A 200 9.42 30.55 7.93
N ASP A 201 10.05 29.78 8.82
CA ASP A 201 11.25 29.02 8.49
C ASP A 201 10.89 27.80 7.62
N VAL A 202 11.68 27.53 6.59
CA VAL A 202 11.49 26.37 5.71
C VAL A 202 11.87 25.10 6.44
N ILE A 203 10.89 24.23 6.68
CA ILE A 203 11.05 22.95 7.38
C ILE A 203 11.01 21.74 6.41
N GLY A 204 10.66 21.96 5.14
CA GLY A 204 10.59 20.92 4.14
C GLY A 204 10.09 21.42 2.80
N LYS A 205 9.85 20.48 1.88
CA LYS A 205 9.22 20.73 0.57
C LYS A 205 8.20 19.64 0.25
N THR A 206 7.14 20.00 -0.45
CA THR A 206 6.12 19.06 -0.93
C THR A 206 5.83 19.31 -2.40
N PRO A 207 5.44 18.28 -3.18
CA PRO A 207 4.96 18.49 -4.54
C PRO A 207 3.76 19.46 -4.56
N ALA A 208 3.72 20.37 -5.52
CA ALA A 208 2.65 21.35 -5.63
C ALA A 208 1.25 20.71 -5.73
N VAL A 209 1.14 19.59 -6.45
CA VAL A 209 -0.11 18.81 -6.55
C VAL A 209 -0.56 18.28 -5.18
N GLU A 210 0.37 17.83 -4.35
CA GLU A 210 0.07 17.34 -3.00
C GLU A 210 -0.37 18.49 -2.07
N ALA A 211 0.30 19.64 -2.17
CA ALA A 211 -0.07 20.85 -1.40
C ALA A 211 -1.51 21.32 -1.71
N ILE A 212 -1.95 21.16 -2.97
CA ILE A 212 -3.30 21.50 -3.39
C ILE A 212 -4.34 20.50 -2.88
N ASN A 213 -4.03 19.20 -2.98
CA ASN A 213 -4.96 18.14 -2.60
C ASN A 213 -5.18 18.07 -1.08
N TYR A 214 -4.16 18.39 -0.30
CA TYR A 214 -4.18 18.37 1.17
C TYR A 214 -4.16 19.79 1.76
N LYS A 215 -5.10 20.62 1.35
CA LYS A 215 -5.19 22.06 1.61
C LYS A 215 -4.89 22.52 3.04
N ASN A 216 -4.99 21.74 4.05
CA ASN A 216 -4.75 22.13 5.44
C ASN A 216 -3.62 21.31 6.12
N ALA A 217 -2.89 20.49 5.34
CA ALA A 217 -1.83 19.67 5.90
C ALA A 217 -0.49 20.41 6.07
N TYR A 218 -0.31 21.50 5.31
CA TYR A 218 0.94 22.27 5.28
C TYR A 218 0.69 23.75 5.28
N ILE A 219 1.61 24.50 5.88
CA ILE A 219 1.71 25.95 5.70
C ILE A 219 2.72 26.18 4.58
N ASN A 220 2.22 26.71 3.44
CA ASN A 220 3.06 27.08 2.32
C ASN A 220 3.14 28.61 2.25
N PRO A 221 4.35 29.19 2.08
CA PRO A 221 4.49 30.62 1.98
C PRO A 221 3.91 31.10 0.63
N VAL A 222 3.14 32.17 0.67
CA VAL A 222 2.68 32.87 -0.52
C VAL A 222 3.43 34.19 -0.60
N ILE A 223 4.27 34.35 -1.61
CA ILE A 223 4.99 35.61 -1.88
C ILE A 223 4.20 36.38 -2.91
N ARG A 224 3.82 37.60 -2.58
CA ARG A 224 3.26 38.56 -3.53
C ARG A 224 4.29 39.63 -3.82
N ILE A 225 4.61 39.81 -5.09
CA ILE A 225 5.56 40.83 -5.55
C ILE A 225 4.76 41.93 -6.21
N ALA A 226 4.77 43.11 -5.60
CA ALA A 226 4.22 44.31 -6.18
C ALA A 226 5.34 45.07 -6.91
N ILE A 227 5.22 45.23 -8.21
CA ILE A 227 6.16 45.98 -9.03
C ILE A 227 5.56 47.36 -9.27
N SER A 228 6.20 48.40 -8.74
CA SER A 228 5.78 49.79 -8.96
C SER A 228 6.91 50.55 -9.66
N THR A 229 6.52 51.30 -10.71
CA THR A 229 7.43 52.24 -11.39
C THR A 229 6.69 53.54 -11.69
N HIS A 230 7.32 54.67 -11.39
CA HIS A 230 6.73 56.03 -11.58
C HIS A 230 5.36 56.18 -10.97
N GLY A 231 5.08 55.58 -9.81
CA GLY A 231 3.81 55.64 -9.11
C GLY A 231 2.68 54.78 -9.70
N MET A 232 2.98 53.98 -10.72
CA MET A 232 2.04 53.00 -11.29
C MET A 232 2.38 51.61 -10.82
N LEU A 233 1.33 50.79 -10.52
CA LEU A 233 1.44 49.40 -10.13
C LEU A 233 1.25 48.54 -11.38
N PHE A 234 2.18 47.61 -11.63
CA PHE A 234 2.01 46.63 -12.70
C PHE A 234 1.10 45.51 -12.20
N LEU A 235 -0.05 45.34 -12.86
CA LEU A 235 -0.98 44.26 -12.64
C LEU A 235 -0.83 43.23 -13.77
N CYS A 236 -0.77 41.96 -13.43
CA CYS A 236 -0.70 40.89 -14.40
C CYS A 236 -1.78 39.86 -14.08
N ASP A 237 -2.50 39.41 -15.10
CA ASP A 237 -3.48 38.35 -14.96
C ASP A 237 -2.76 37.00 -14.75
N ARG A 238 -3.19 36.28 -13.72
CA ARG A 238 -2.63 34.96 -13.46
C ARG A 238 -3.14 33.96 -14.50
N PRO A 239 -2.23 33.15 -15.07
CA PRO A 239 -2.63 32.14 -16.04
C PRO A 239 -3.55 31.09 -15.39
N SER A 240 -4.40 30.47 -16.20
CA SER A 240 -5.30 29.38 -15.76
C SER A 240 -4.56 28.17 -15.19
N THR A 241 -3.26 28.05 -15.49
CA THR A 241 -2.35 27.02 -14.96
C THR A 241 -1.80 27.33 -13.57
N ALA A 242 -2.03 28.57 -13.05
CA ALA A 242 -1.56 28.96 -11.73
C ALA A 242 -2.11 28.04 -10.64
N ILE A 243 -1.26 27.73 -9.64
CA ILE A 243 -1.60 26.82 -8.54
C ILE A 243 -2.58 27.46 -7.55
N LEU A 244 -2.42 28.76 -7.30
CA LEU A 244 -3.23 29.55 -6.38
C LEU A 244 -3.94 30.67 -7.11
N ASP A 245 -5.15 31.00 -6.64
CA ASP A 245 -5.93 32.16 -7.10
C ASP A 245 -6.02 32.30 -8.64
N LYS A 246 -6.34 31.19 -9.32
CA LYS A 246 -6.48 31.15 -10.78
C LYS A 246 -7.43 32.23 -11.27
N ASN A 247 -7.11 32.87 -12.40
CA ASN A 247 -7.92 33.90 -13.06
C ASN A 247 -8.18 35.14 -12.19
N LYS A 248 -7.35 35.44 -11.22
CA LYS A 248 -7.37 36.71 -10.50
C LYS A 248 -6.23 37.60 -11.00
N THR A 249 -6.48 38.90 -10.94
CA THR A 249 -5.49 39.94 -11.25
C THR A 249 -4.68 40.25 -9.98
N ASP A 250 -3.38 40.26 -10.07
CA ASP A 250 -2.44 40.63 -8.98
C ASP A 250 -1.76 41.93 -9.28
#